data_34a092a224e8e531bcf6b2dd1300f5ad
#
_entry.id   34a092a224e8e531bcf6b2dd1300f5ad
#
_cell.length_a   1.000
_cell.length_b   1.000
_cell.length_c   1.000
_cell.angle_alpha   90.00
_cell.angle_beta   90.00
_cell.angle_gamma   90.00
#
_symmetry.space_group_name_H-M   'P 1'
#
loop_
_entity.id
_entity.type
_entity.pdbx_description
1 polymer ?
#
loop_
_entity_poly.entity_id
_entity_poly.type
_entity_poly.pdbx_seq_one_letter_code
_entity_poly.pdbx_strand_id
1 'polypeptide(L)'
;LTAQFLNQKSDLKKVELAPAKDKKSAGIAMLLSLLVPGAGHLYINRMDVGKFFVMGEAASWIGLAGLNIYGDALQEDYKTFAVQNAGVNKTGKDKDYFSNVGNFNSVYDYNNDKLLKGQYTQLYDVNTYYWNWNNTANRDDYENQRKTSERVYNSRVVFGTTLIINRVVSALSALILTNKRNNATTLNIQPELMQKDYGVDGLKLNISTNF
;
A
#
# COMPACT_ATOMS: atom_id res chain seq x y z
N LEU A 1 -33.65 -65.98 1.78
CA LEU A 1 -33.48 -64.74 2.58
C LEU A 1 -32.03 -64.47 3.02
N THR A 2 -31.12 -65.43 2.89
CA THR A 2 -29.70 -65.33 3.34
C THR A 2 -28.73 -64.73 2.30
N ALA A 3 -29.10 -64.64 1.01
CA ALA A 3 -28.20 -64.14 -0.04
C ALA A 3 -28.26 -62.62 -0.24
N GLN A 4 -29.27 -61.91 0.25
CA GLN A 4 -29.41 -60.47 0.09
C GLN A 4 -28.61 -59.66 1.11
N PHE A 5 -28.24 -60.25 2.24
CA PHE A 5 -27.44 -59.54 3.28
C PHE A 5 -25.94 -59.50 3.00
N LEU A 6 -25.44 -60.31 2.10
CA LEU A 6 -24.00 -60.35 1.79
C LEU A 6 -23.54 -59.31 0.74
N ASN A 7 -24.50 -58.65 0.08
CA ASN A 7 -24.17 -57.65 -0.96
C ASN A 7 -24.15 -56.21 -0.46
N GLN A 8 -24.41 -56.00 0.83
CA GLN A 8 -24.39 -54.63 1.46
C GLN A 8 -23.03 -54.29 2.06
N LYS A 9 -21.97 -55.07 1.68
CA LYS A 9 -20.62 -54.87 2.22
C LYS A 9 -19.79 -53.81 1.51
N SER A 10 -20.33 -53.05 0.53
CA SER A 10 -19.51 -52.16 -0.32
C SER A 10 -19.79 -50.68 -0.22
N ASP A 11 -20.76 -50.23 0.61
CA ASP A 11 -21.13 -48.79 0.67
C ASP A 11 -20.77 -48.06 1.97
N LEU A 12 -19.79 -48.60 2.73
CA LEU A 12 -19.13 -47.74 3.71
C LEU A 12 -18.24 -46.77 2.91
N LYS A 13 -18.84 -45.63 2.54
CA LYS A 13 -18.14 -44.49 1.95
C LYS A 13 -16.91 -44.24 2.82
N LYS A 14 -15.72 -44.62 2.32
CA LYS A 14 -14.47 -44.14 2.93
C LYS A 14 -14.59 -42.63 3.05
N VAL A 15 -14.77 -42.15 4.27
CA VAL A 15 -14.65 -40.74 4.53
C VAL A 15 -13.16 -40.41 4.32
N GLU A 16 -12.85 -40.04 3.11
CA GLU A 16 -11.51 -39.60 2.73
C GLU A 16 -11.28 -38.28 3.44
N LEU A 17 -10.64 -38.37 4.59
CA LEU A 17 -10.21 -37.20 5.33
C LEU A 17 -9.21 -36.44 4.50
N ALA A 18 -9.46 -35.16 4.29
CA ALA A 18 -8.56 -34.27 3.56
C ALA A 18 -7.11 -34.47 4.07
N PRO A 19 -6.14 -34.65 3.17
CA PRO A 19 -4.76 -34.87 3.56
C PRO A 19 -4.27 -33.76 4.50
N ALA A 20 -3.47 -34.14 5.50
CA ALA A 20 -2.87 -33.17 6.42
C ALA A 20 -2.18 -32.07 5.59
N LYS A 21 -2.62 -30.85 5.76
CA LYS A 21 -2.04 -29.70 5.02
C LYS A 21 -0.56 -29.59 5.37
N ASP A 22 0.30 -29.69 4.36
CA ASP A 22 1.75 -29.48 4.53
C ASP A 22 2.01 -28.19 5.31
N LYS A 23 2.87 -28.29 6.33
CA LYS A 23 3.31 -27.13 7.11
C LYS A 23 4.01 -26.14 6.17
N LYS A 24 3.67 -24.86 6.30
CA LYS A 24 4.27 -23.76 5.54
C LYS A 24 5.19 -22.95 6.43
N SER A 25 6.28 -22.43 5.87
CA SER A 25 7.20 -21.57 6.62
C SER A 25 6.58 -20.20 6.88
N ALA A 26 6.42 -19.86 8.15
CA ALA A 26 5.89 -18.55 8.56
C ALA A 26 6.85 -17.40 8.20
N GLY A 27 8.17 -17.66 8.27
CA GLY A 27 9.18 -16.68 7.85
C GLY A 27 9.13 -16.39 6.35
N ILE A 28 8.97 -17.42 5.51
CA ILE A 28 8.81 -17.24 4.05
C ILE A 28 7.52 -16.45 3.76
N ALA A 29 6.40 -16.80 4.38
CA ALA A 29 5.14 -16.08 4.18
C ALA A 29 5.26 -14.60 4.56
N MET A 30 5.92 -14.30 5.67
CA MET A 30 6.21 -12.95 6.14
C MET A 30 7.08 -12.19 5.12
N LEU A 31 8.22 -12.76 4.71
CA LEU A 31 9.13 -12.11 3.77
C LEU A 31 8.48 -11.84 2.41
N LEU A 32 7.72 -12.79 1.89
CA LEU A 32 6.96 -12.61 0.65
C LEU A 32 5.96 -11.45 0.76
N SER A 33 5.24 -11.34 1.88
CA SER A 33 4.29 -10.25 2.09
C SER A 33 4.94 -8.89 2.38
N LEU A 34 6.18 -8.88 2.89
CA LEU A 34 6.95 -7.66 3.06
C LEU A 34 7.42 -7.09 1.71
N LEU A 35 7.81 -7.97 0.79
CA LEU A 35 8.22 -7.59 -0.56
C LEU A 35 7.03 -7.20 -1.43
N VAL A 36 6.00 -8.08 -1.44
CA VAL A 36 4.76 -7.87 -2.21
C VAL A 36 3.58 -8.16 -1.30
N PRO A 37 2.83 -7.12 -0.88
CA PRO A 37 1.66 -7.30 -0.02
C PRO A 37 0.67 -8.30 -0.59
N GLY A 38 0.28 -9.28 0.23
CA GLY A 38 -0.59 -10.38 -0.18
C GLY A 38 0.14 -11.63 -0.71
N ALA A 39 1.41 -11.56 -1.12
CA ALA A 39 2.14 -12.73 -1.66
C ALA A 39 2.32 -13.85 -0.63
N GLY A 40 2.58 -13.53 0.61
CA GLY A 40 2.62 -14.53 1.70
C GLY A 40 1.26 -15.19 1.94
N HIS A 41 0.16 -14.44 1.75
CA HIS A 41 -1.19 -14.99 1.83
C HIS A 41 -1.46 -15.95 0.67
N LEU A 42 -0.97 -15.62 -0.54
CA LEU A 42 -1.03 -16.54 -1.68
C LEU A 42 -0.25 -17.82 -1.38
N TYR A 43 0.96 -17.71 -0.83
CA TYR A 43 1.79 -18.84 -0.46
C TYR A 43 1.09 -19.83 0.50
N ILE A 44 0.28 -19.32 1.42
CA ILE A 44 -0.48 -20.15 2.38
C ILE A 44 -1.92 -20.45 1.95
N ASN A 45 -2.30 -20.14 0.71
CA ASN A 45 -3.66 -20.29 0.16
C ASN A 45 -4.74 -19.51 0.95
N ARG A 46 -4.42 -18.27 1.37
CA ARG A 46 -5.33 -17.37 2.11
C ARG A 46 -5.54 -16.05 1.36
N MET A 47 -5.82 -16.14 0.04
CA MET A 47 -6.13 -14.96 -0.78
C MET A 47 -7.47 -14.31 -0.42
N ASP A 48 -8.32 -15.00 0.36
CA ASP A 48 -9.49 -14.38 1.00
C ASP A 48 -9.12 -13.13 1.82
N VAL A 49 -7.95 -13.15 2.48
CA VAL A 49 -7.37 -12.01 3.20
C VAL A 49 -6.36 -11.26 2.33
N GLY A 50 -5.50 -11.96 1.61
CA GLY A 50 -4.40 -11.39 0.82
C GLY A 50 -4.84 -10.37 -0.21
N LYS A 51 -6.01 -10.57 -0.83
CA LYS A 51 -6.58 -9.66 -1.84
C LYS A 51 -6.71 -8.20 -1.36
N PHE A 52 -7.03 -7.99 -0.08
CA PHE A 52 -7.19 -6.63 0.47
C PHE A 52 -5.86 -5.88 0.52
N PHE A 53 -4.75 -6.57 0.82
CA PHE A 53 -3.42 -5.98 0.79
C PHE A 53 -2.97 -5.66 -0.64
N VAL A 54 -3.27 -6.54 -1.61
CA VAL A 54 -2.99 -6.29 -3.03
C VAL A 54 -3.79 -5.07 -3.53
N MET A 55 -5.08 -5.00 -3.18
CA MET A 55 -5.93 -3.85 -3.56
C MET A 55 -5.46 -2.55 -2.91
N GLY A 56 -5.09 -2.58 -1.63
CA GLY A 56 -4.53 -1.43 -0.92
C GLY A 56 -3.23 -0.93 -1.55
N GLU A 57 -2.33 -1.84 -1.93
CA GLU A 57 -1.09 -1.52 -2.64
C GLU A 57 -1.37 -0.85 -3.99
N ALA A 58 -2.24 -1.46 -4.81
CA ALA A 58 -2.62 -0.93 -6.12
C ALA A 58 -3.28 0.46 -6.01
N ALA A 59 -4.23 0.64 -5.09
CA ALA A 59 -4.89 1.92 -4.87
C ALA A 59 -3.91 3.02 -4.42
N SER A 60 -2.93 2.67 -3.56
CA SER A 60 -1.91 3.60 -3.10
C SER A 60 -0.97 4.03 -4.24
N TRP A 61 -0.57 3.11 -5.11
CA TRP A 61 0.24 3.44 -6.29
C TRP A 61 -0.52 4.32 -7.30
N ILE A 62 -1.81 4.02 -7.56
CA ILE A 62 -2.66 4.83 -8.43
C ILE A 62 -2.83 6.24 -7.84
N GLY A 63 -3.09 6.35 -6.53
CA GLY A 63 -3.20 7.63 -5.84
C GLY A 63 -1.90 8.44 -5.92
N LEU A 64 -0.76 7.80 -5.68
CA LEU A 64 0.56 8.45 -5.76
C LEU A 64 0.85 8.95 -7.18
N ALA A 65 0.60 8.13 -8.21
CA ALA A 65 0.77 8.53 -9.61
C ALA A 65 -0.17 9.69 -9.99
N GLY A 66 -1.43 9.63 -9.57
CA GLY A 66 -2.42 10.69 -9.79
C GLY A 66 -2.00 12.01 -9.16
N LEU A 67 -1.52 11.99 -7.91
CA LEU A 67 -1.00 13.20 -7.25
C LEU A 67 0.26 13.75 -7.93
N ASN A 68 1.11 12.89 -8.49
CA ASN A 68 2.26 13.37 -9.26
C ASN A 68 1.82 14.13 -10.49
N ILE A 69 0.98 13.53 -11.31
CA ILE A 69 0.48 14.14 -12.56
C ILE A 69 -0.26 15.44 -12.27
N TYR A 70 -1.17 15.43 -11.28
CA TYR A 70 -1.94 16.61 -10.90
C TYR A 70 -1.07 17.72 -10.29
N GLY A 71 -0.12 17.36 -9.42
CA GLY A 71 0.82 18.30 -8.82
C GLY A 71 1.72 18.97 -9.85
N ASP A 72 2.19 18.20 -10.86
CA ASP A 72 3.02 18.75 -11.96
C ASP A 72 2.21 19.71 -12.83
N ALA A 73 0.95 19.41 -13.12
CA ALA A 73 0.04 20.31 -13.84
C ALA A 73 -0.16 21.62 -13.09
N LEU A 74 -0.50 21.55 -11.79
CA LEU A 74 -0.64 22.75 -10.96
C LEU A 74 0.66 23.57 -10.86
N GLN A 75 1.81 22.88 -10.84
CA GLN A 75 3.10 23.55 -10.85
C GLN A 75 3.34 24.32 -12.14
N GLU A 76 3.02 23.75 -13.27
CA GLU A 76 3.14 24.41 -14.56
C GLU A 76 2.18 25.59 -14.69
N ASP A 77 0.96 25.44 -14.16
CA ASP A 77 -0.07 26.47 -14.16
C ASP A 77 0.40 27.73 -13.42
N TYR A 78 0.85 27.63 -12.16
CA TYR A 78 1.27 28.81 -11.41
C TYR A 78 2.57 29.44 -11.99
N LYS A 79 3.47 28.63 -12.53
CA LYS A 79 4.68 29.14 -13.20
C LYS A 79 4.32 29.92 -14.47
N THR A 80 3.39 29.40 -15.26
CA THR A 80 2.91 30.05 -16.46
C THR A 80 2.17 31.36 -16.13
N PHE A 81 1.38 31.35 -15.05
CA PHE A 81 0.72 32.55 -14.54
C PHE A 81 1.74 33.64 -14.17
N ALA A 82 2.86 33.27 -13.51
CA ALA A 82 3.93 34.20 -13.19
C ALA A 82 4.65 34.75 -14.43
N VAL A 83 4.84 33.93 -15.46
CA VAL A 83 5.39 34.40 -16.73
C VAL A 83 4.50 35.49 -17.34
N GLN A 84 3.18 35.29 -17.36
CA GLN A 84 2.21 36.21 -17.98
C GLN A 84 2.00 37.49 -17.19
N ASN A 85 2.03 37.44 -15.84
CA ASN A 85 1.61 38.56 -14.99
C ASN A 85 2.77 39.24 -14.24
N ALA A 86 3.96 38.64 -14.23
CA ALA A 86 5.14 39.20 -13.56
C ALA A 86 6.41 39.19 -14.41
N GLY A 87 6.36 38.70 -15.66
CA GLY A 87 7.50 38.65 -16.55
C GLY A 87 8.59 37.65 -16.12
N VAL A 88 8.23 36.60 -15.39
CA VAL A 88 9.15 35.58 -14.89
C VAL A 88 9.72 34.75 -16.03
N ASN A 89 11.03 34.49 -16.01
CA ASN A 89 11.63 33.41 -16.80
C ASN A 89 11.72 32.15 -15.93
N LYS A 90 10.92 31.12 -16.25
CA LYS A 90 10.83 29.90 -15.45
C LYS A 90 11.98 28.92 -15.64
N THR A 91 12.82 29.13 -16.67
CA THR A 91 13.89 28.20 -17.04
C THR A 91 15.04 28.23 -16.03
N GLY A 92 15.40 27.05 -15.50
CA GLY A 92 16.55 26.92 -14.59
C GLY A 92 16.35 27.54 -13.21
N LYS A 93 15.10 27.83 -12.79
CA LYS A 93 14.79 28.38 -11.49
C LYS A 93 14.35 27.28 -10.51
N ASP A 94 14.80 27.42 -9.27
CA ASP A 94 14.47 26.52 -8.17
C ASP A 94 13.15 26.88 -7.44
N LYS A 95 12.80 26.07 -6.44
CA LYS A 95 11.59 26.31 -5.63
C LYS A 95 11.68 27.57 -4.81
N ASP A 96 12.88 27.92 -4.33
CA ASP A 96 13.07 29.10 -3.46
C ASP A 96 12.83 30.37 -4.25
N TYR A 97 13.27 30.43 -5.51
CA TYR A 97 12.95 31.53 -6.41
C TYR A 97 11.42 31.69 -6.56
N PHE A 98 10.69 30.62 -6.89
CA PHE A 98 9.23 30.69 -7.05
C PHE A 98 8.49 31.03 -5.74
N SER A 99 9.05 30.66 -4.59
CA SER A 99 8.55 31.10 -3.29
C SER A 99 8.73 32.60 -3.10
N ASN A 100 9.90 33.13 -3.47
CA ASN A 100 10.20 34.56 -3.36
C ASN A 100 9.37 35.42 -4.33
N VAL A 101 9.07 34.90 -5.52
CA VAL A 101 8.14 35.52 -6.48
C VAL A 101 6.75 35.74 -5.87
N GLY A 102 6.26 34.81 -5.04
CA GLY A 102 4.99 34.97 -4.32
C GLY A 102 5.05 35.91 -3.11
N ASN A 103 6.20 35.95 -2.44
CA ASN A 103 6.36 36.70 -1.21
C ASN A 103 6.64 38.20 -1.43
N PHE A 104 7.18 38.59 -2.59
CA PHE A 104 7.56 39.96 -2.88
C PHE A 104 6.93 40.44 -4.19
N ASN A 105 6.60 41.76 -4.27
CA ASN A 105 6.01 42.32 -5.48
C ASN A 105 7.01 42.36 -6.64
N SER A 106 8.30 42.49 -6.36
CA SER A 106 9.34 42.52 -7.38
C SER A 106 10.67 41.97 -6.87
N VAL A 107 11.57 41.65 -7.78
CA VAL A 107 12.95 41.33 -7.43
C VAL A 107 13.65 42.47 -6.70
N TYR A 108 13.28 43.69 -6.99
CA TYR A 108 13.82 44.88 -6.30
C TYR A 108 13.41 44.92 -4.84
N ASP A 109 12.16 44.66 -4.54
CA ASP A 109 11.66 44.59 -3.15
C ASP A 109 12.34 43.47 -2.38
N TYR A 110 12.51 42.30 -3.00
CA TYR A 110 13.26 41.20 -2.42
C TYR A 110 14.71 41.60 -2.11
N ASN A 111 15.42 42.15 -3.09
CA ASN A 111 16.82 42.55 -2.91
C ASN A 111 16.94 43.66 -1.83
N ASN A 112 16.01 44.62 -1.79
CA ASN A 112 16.01 45.64 -0.76
C ASN A 112 15.82 45.04 0.65
N ASP A 113 14.89 44.09 0.80
CA ASP A 113 14.70 43.38 2.08
C ASP A 113 15.99 42.64 2.51
N LYS A 114 16.68 41.99 1.57
CA LYS A 114 17.95 41.29 1.84
C LYS A 114 19.08 42.25 2.22
N LEU A 115 19.17 43.40 1.56
CA LEU A 115 20.13 44.45 1.90
C LEU A 115 19.92 44.99 3.31
N LEU A 116 18.66 45.27 3.66
CA LEU A 116 18.31 45.79 5.00
C LEU A 116 18.64 44.79 6.11
N LYS A 117 18.59 43.47 5.79
CA LYS A 117 18.95 42.39 6.72
C LYS A 117 20.43 42.01 6.70
N GLY A 118 21.28 42.67 5.89
CA GLY A 118 22.70 42.34 5.75
C GLY A 118 22.96 41.01 5.05
N GLN A 119 21.98 40.46 4.30
CA GLN A 119 22.04 39.14 3.64
C GLN A 119 22.55 39.26 2.19
N TYR A 120 23.74 39.81 2.01
CA TYR A 120 24.28 40.18 0.71
C TYR A 120 24.47 38.96 -0.24
N THR A 121 24.70 37.78 0.30
CA THR A 121 24.91 36.57 -0.50
C THR A 121 23.61 35.99 -1.08
N GLN A 122 22.46 36.50 -0.65
CA GLN A 122 21.14 36.06 -1.11
C GLN A 122 20.52 36.97 -2.15
N LEU A 123 21.26 38.01 -2.59
CA LEU A 123 20.79 38.95 -3.61
C LEU A 123 20.64 38.24 -4.95
N TYR A 124 19.53 38.48 -5.63
CA TYR A 124 19.33 38.03 -7.00
C TYR A 124 19.90 39.02 -8.00
N ASP A 125 20.58 38.48 -9.02
CA ASP A 125 20.89 39.26 -10.23
C ASP A 125 19.60 39.58 -10.96
N VAL A 126 19.30 40.87 -11.12
CA VAL A 126 18.03 41.37 -11.64
C VAL A 126 17.79 40.93 -13.09
N ASN A 127 18.84 40.76 -13.90
CA ASN A 127 18.68 40.37 -15.29
C ASN A 127 18.33 38.87 -15.41
N THR A 128 18.87 38.04 -14.49
CA THR A 128 18.68 36.60 -14.50
C THR A 128 17.41 36.18 -13.74
N TYR A 129 17.13 36.86 -12.61
CA TYR A 129 16.04 36.49 -11.68
C TYR A 129 14.95 37.57 -11.62
N TYR A 130 14.59 38.12 -12.78
CA TYR A 130 13.62 39.20 -12.89
C TYR A 130 12.19 38.71 -12.56
N TRP A 131 11.45 39.49 -11.79
CA TRP A 131 9.98 39.52 -11.73
C TRP A 131 9.51 40.88 -11.25
N ASN A 132 8.34 41.28 -11.70
CA ASN A 132 7.64 42.47 -11.20
C ASN A 132 6.14 42.28 -11.43
N TRP A 133 5.39 42.09 -10.37
CA TRP A 133 3.95 41.90 -10.48
C TRP A 133 3.26 43.17 -10.97
N ASN A 134 2.36 43.02 -11.94
CA ASN A 134 1.56 44.13 -12.48
C ASN A 134 0.54 44.66 -11.47
N ASN A 135 0.08 43.82 -10.52
CA ASN A 135 -0.73 44.20 -9.38
C ASN A 135 -0.67 43.18 -8.25
N THR A 136 -1.05 43.55 -7.03
CA THR A 136 -1.01 42.70 -5.85
C THR A 136 -2.01 41.54 -5.93
N ALA A 137 -3.16 41.72 -6.57
CA ALA A 137 -4.14 40.65 -6.70
C ALA A 137 -3.58 39.46 -7.49
N ASN A 138 -2.87 39.72 -8.59
CA ASN A 138 -2.21 38.66 -9.37
C ASN A 138 -1.12 37.94 -8.57
N ARG A 139 -0.35 38.66 -7.73
CA ARG A 139 0.61 38.03 -6.84
C ARG A 139 -0.09 37.11 -5.83
N ASP A 140 -1.20 37.55 -5.25
CA ASP A 140 -1.94 36.78 -4.27
C ASP A 140 -2.61 35.54 -4.90
N ASP A 141 -3.14 35.67 -6.12
CA ASP A 141 -3.65 34.53 -6.92
C ASP A 141 -2.55 33.51 -7.23
N TYR A 142 -1.38 33.99 -7.65
CA TYR A 142 -0.20 33.15 -7.85
C TYR A 142 0.18 32.38 -6.58
N GLU A 143 0.27 33.09 -5.46
CA GLU A 143 0.65 32.47 -4.18
C GLU A 143 -0.37 31.42 -3.72
N ASN A 144 -1.66 31.63 -3.96
CA ASN A 144 -2.70 30.64 -3.71
C ASN A 144 -2.57 29.38 -4.59
N GLN A 145 -2.27 29.57 -5.88
CA GLN A 145 -2.00 28.46 -6.82
C GLN A 145 -0.76 27.69 -6.41
N ARG A 146 0.34 28.38 -6.08
CA ARG A 146 1.60 27.79 -5.63
C ARG A 146 1.39 26.96 -4.36
N LYS A 147 0.73 27.53 -3.33
CA LYS A 147 0.41 26.82 -2.08
C LYS A 147 -0.50 25.62 -2.31
N THR A 148 -1.40 25.69 -3.28
CA THR A 148 -2.27 24.56 -3.65
C THR A 148 -1.45 23.44 -4.26
N SER A 149 -0.53 23.74 -5.19
CA SER A 149 0.41 22.79 -5.75
C SER A 149 1.26 22.12 -4.65
N GLU A 150 1.80 22.92 -3.71
CA GLU A 150 2.61 22.37 -2.61
C GLU A 150 1.80 21.43 -1.69
N ARG A 151 0.53 21.76 -1.40
CA ARG A 151 -0.36 20.88 -0.62
C ARG A 151 -0.58 19.54 -1.32
N VAL A 152 -0.79 19.54 -2.63
CA VAL A 152 -0.90 18.32 -3.42
C VAL A 152 0.39 17.49 -3.36
N TYR A 153 1.54 18.13 -3.50
CA TYR A 153 2.83 17.46 -3.34
C TYR A 153 3.02 16.85 -1.94
N ASN A 154 2.67 17.58 -0.89
CA ASN A 154 2.77 17.09 0.48
C ASN A 154 1.82 15.91 0.75
N SER A 155 0.68 15.84 0.07
CA SER A 155 -0.26 14.71 0.17
C SER A 155 0.34 13.38 -0.31
N ARG A 156 1.43 13.40 -1.10
CA ARG A 156 2.16 12.17 -1.50
C ARG A 156 2.68 11.39 -0.29
N VAL A 157 3.05 12.08 0.78
CA VAL A 157 3.55 11.45 2.01
C VAL A 157 2.53 10.47 2.58
N VAL A 158 1.24 10.81 2.50
CA VAL A 158 0.14 9.94 2.97
C VAL A 158 0.16 8.61 2.21
N PHE A 159 0.22 8.64 0.87
CA PHE A 159 0.25 7.42 0.06
C PHE A 159 1.55 6.65 0.24
N GLY A 160 2.70 7.32 0.31
CA GLY A 160 3.99 6.68 0.59
C GLY A 160 4.01 5.97 1.95
N THR A 161 3.47 6.61 2.99
CA THR A 161 3.33 6.02 4.32
C THR A 161 2.36 4.83 4.29
N THR A 162 1.24 4.95 3.56
CA THR A 162 0.27 3.86 3.41
C THR A 162 0.89 2.62 2.77
N LEU A 163 1.76 2.78 1.75
CA LEU A 163 2.49 1.67 1.12
C LEU A 163 3.38 0.94 2.14
N ILE A 164 4.10 1.66 2.99
CA ILE A 164 4.96 1.06 4.03
C ILE A 164 4.11 0.31 5.06
N ILE A 165 3.06 0.95 5.57
CA ILE A 165 2.15 0.34 6.56
C ILE A 165 1.50 -0.91 5.98
N ASN A 166 1.01 -0.86 4.74
CA ASN A 166 0.39 -2.00 4.06
C ASN A 166 1.33 -3.21 4.00
N ARG A 167 2.61 -3.01 3.71
CA ARG A 167 3.64 -4.06 3.67
C ARG A 167 3.88 -4.68 5.03
N VAL A 168 4.05 -3.85 6.05
CA VAL A 168 4.28 -4.33 7.43
C VAL A 168 3.07 -5.11 7.95
N VAL A 169 1.86 -4.57 7.80
CA VAL A 169 0.63 -5.23 8.25
C VAL A 169 0.38 -6.53 7.47
N SER A 170 0.60 -6.53 6.15
CA SER A 170 0.51 -7.73 5.33
C SER A 170 1.50 -8.82 5.78
N ALA A 171 2.75 -8.45 6.07
CA ALA A 171 3.78 -9.37 6.54
C ALA A 171 3.40 -10.00 7.91
N LEU A 172 2.97 -9.19 8.86
CA LEU A 172 2.51 -9.65 10.17
C LEU A 172 1.27 -10.54 10.07
N SER A 173 0.32 -10.16 9.24
CA SER A 173 -0.88 -10.95 8.97
C SER A 173 -0.52 -12.33 8.38
N ALA A 174 0.37 -12.39 7.40
CA ALA A 174 0.82 -13.64 6.80
C ALA A 174 1.54 -14.53 7.81
N LEU A 175 2.39 -13.96 8.67
CA LEU A 175 3.07 -14.66 9.77
C LEU A 175 2.06 -15.31 10.71
N ILE A 176 1.10 -14.53 11.23
CA ILE A 176 0.09 -14.98 12.20
C ILE A 176 -0.78 -16.08 11.59
N LEU A 177 -1.26 -15.88 10.36
CA LEU A 177 -2.12 -16.84 9.68
C LEU A 177 -1.39 -18.15 9.36
N THR A 178 -0.09 -18.08 9.04
CA THR A 178 0.72 -19.27 8.81
C THR A 178 0.89 -20.07 10.10
N ASN A 179 1.20 -19.42 11.21
CA ASN A 179 1.32 -20.09 12.51
C ASN A 179 -0.03 -20.71 12.94
N LYS A 180 -1.12 -19.97 12.77
CA LYS A 180 -2.47 -20.51 13.06
C LYS A 180 -2.81 -21.72 12.18
N ARG A 181 -2.46 -21.68 10.89
CA ARG A 181 -2.64 -22.82 9.97
C ARG A 181 -1.82 -24.02 10.39
N ASN A 182 -0.55 -23.82 10.77
CA ASN A 182 0.36 -24.89 11.14
C ASN A 182 0.00 -25.56 12.48
N ASN A 183 -0.60 -24.77 13.37
CA ASN A 183 -1.05 -25.21 14.70
C ASN A 183 -2.51 -25.68 14.72
N ALA A 184 -3.21 -25.67 13.56
CA ALA A 184 -4.55 -26.23 13.47
C ALA A 184 -4.48 -27.73 13.72
N THR A 185 -5.00 -28.17 14.85
CA THR A 185 -5.11 -29.58 15.25
C THR A 185 -6.00 -30.30 14.26
N THR A 186 -5.49 -31.32 13.58
CA THR A 186 -6.28 -32.20 12.73
C THR A 186 -6.87 -33.30 13.59
N LEU A 187 -8.19 -33.31 13.74
CA LEU A 187 -8.90 -34.38 14.38
C LEU A 187 -9.11 -35.50 13.35
N ASN A 188 -8.48 -36.65 13.57
CA ASN A 188 -8.64 -37.83 12.71
C ASN A 188 -9.62 -38.80 13.42
N ILE A 189 -10.76 -39.00 12.78
CA ILE A 189 -11.79 -39.92 13.30
C ILE A 189 -11.88 -41.08 12.31
N GLN A 190 -11.50 -42.28 12.74
CA GLN A 190 -11.58 -43.50 11.94
C GLN A 190 -12.61 -44.43 12.56
N PRO A 191 -13.76 -44.67 11.90
CA PRO A 191 -14.66 -45.72 12.28
C PRO A 191 -14.13 -47.08 11.91
N GLU A 192 -14.09 -48.01 12.85
CA GLU A 192 -13.69 -49.39 12.69
C GLU A 192 -14.83 -50.31 13.10
N LEU A 193 -15.25 -51.20 12.18
CA LEU A 193 -16.27 -52.22 12.51
C LEU A 193 -15.60 -53.33 13.25
N MET A 194 -16.09 -53.64 14.46
CA MET A 194 -15.69 -54.79 15.23
C MET A 194 -16.41 -56.02 14.70
N GLN A 195 -15.66 -56.97 14.13
CA GLN A 195 -16.17 -58.25 13.62
C GLN A 195 -15.84 -59.38 14.61
N LYS A 196 -16.84 -60.17 14.96
CA LYS A 196 -16.69 -61.47 15.59
C LYS A 196 -17.17 -62.56 14.66
N ASP A 197 -16.86 -63.83 14.99
CA ASP A 197 -17.09 -65.01 14.16
C ASP A 197 -18.53 -65.19 13.62
N TYR A 198 -19.49 -64.48 14.14
CA TYR A 198 -20.89 -64.57 13.75
C TYR A 198 -21.55 -63.21 13.37
N GLY A 199 -20.77 -62.17 13.04
CA GLY A 199 -21.32 -60.88 12.57
C GLY A 199 -20.63 -59.61 13.10
N VAL A 200 -21.26 -58.45 12.88
CA VAL A 200 -20.76 -57.16 13.35
C VAL A 200 -21.23 -56.96 14.80
N ASP A 201 -20.29 -56.87 15.74
CA ASP A 201 -20.55 -56.75 17.17
C ASP A 201 -20.57 -55.28 17.66
N GLY A 202 -20.07 -54.38 16.86
CA GLY A 202 -20.05 -52.95 17.24
C GLY A 202 -19.26 -52.03 16.30
N LEU A 203 -19.32 -50.75 16.61
CA LEU A 203 -18.55 -49.68 15.92
C LEU A 203 -17.54 -49.09 16.91
N LYS A 204 -16.26 -49.17 16.59
CA LYS A 204 -15.18 -48.53 17.35
C LYS A 204 -14.81 -47.24 16.66
N LEU A 205 -14.81 -46.12 17.36
CA LEU A 205 -14.34 -44.85 16.86
C LEU A 205 -12.95 -44.58 17.41
N ASN A 206 -11.97 -44.67 16.51
CA ASN A 206 -10.60 -44.26 16.84
C ASN A 206 -10.46 -42.75 16.58
N ILE A 207 -10.23 -41.99 17.65
CA ILE A 207 -10.01 -40.54 17.58
C ILE A 207 -8.55 -40.28 17.91
N SER A 208 -7.81 -39.73 16.94
CA SER A 208 -6.43 -39.31 17.17
C SER A 208 -6.26 -37.82 16.84
N THR A 209 -5.45 -37.13 17.64
CA THR A 209 -5.07 -35.74 17.44
C THR A 209 -3.56 -35.67 17.26
N ASN A 210 -3.10 -34.98 16.21
CA ASN A 210 -1.70 -34.61 16.09
C ASN A 210 -1.52 -33.19 16.64
N PHE A 211 -0.71 -33.07 17.69
CA PHE A 211 -0.27 -31.80 18.25
C PHE A 211 0.92 -31.23 17.53
#